data_d8ab738bba108c57ba6bcca2234f22f3
#
_entry.id   d8ab738bba108c57ba6bcca2234f22f3
#
_cell.length_a   1.000
_cell.length_b   1.000
_cell.length_c   1.000
_cell.angle_alpha   90.00
_cell.angle_beta   90.00
_cell.angle_gamma   90.00
#
_symmetry.space_group_name_H-M   'P 1'
#
loop_
_entity.id
_entity.type
_entity.pdbx_description
1 polymer ?
#
loop_
_entity_poly.entity_id
_entity_poly.type
_entity_poly.pdbx_seq_one_letter_code
_entity_poly.pdbx_strand_id
1 'polypeptide(L)'
;MQLFQLLAAALSGGTVLLFGMLGGIFTETSGVMNLAIEGYMLLGATISYSVSASTGNPWIGLLMGAVSAAILGILHAIICVTLKADQVVSGLATNFVGTGVSLVLGANLSSLVGKVPLLPGIEFPGLLNYGWFGEGLYHLTKQNVMVYIGILIIPIAQWYLKKTRPGMHLRAIGENPEAADAMGVNVNGLRYVYTIFGAALAGIGGAAISIGIYSGWFSELTVNGRGWICVGLVIFAQWDPVRGALGAYFFGILSRLVLDLKIPSTLFGGLVANPFFLHPNYTFFLEMLPYIFTLVVMIIGANSARKKHIGTPSALGRPYSRGEKGK
;
A
#
# COMPACT_ATOMS: atom_id res chain seq x y z
N MET A 1 13.94 -13.83 21.41
CA MET A 1 13.11 -12.61 21.62
C MET A 1 13.28 -11.61 20.48
N GLN A 2 14.50 -11.13 20.17
CA GLN A 2 14.74 -10.11 19.13
C GLN A 2 14.21 -10.51 17.74
N LEU A 3 14.33 -11.79 17.34
CA LEU A 3 13.79 -12.28 16.06
C LEU A 3 12.25 -12.15 15.98
N PHE A 4 11.55 -12.48 17.05
CA PHE A 4 10.08 -12.33 17.10
C PHE A 4 9.66 -10.85 17.02
N GLN A 5 10.40 -9.96 17.69
CA GLN A 5 10.18 -8.52 17.62
C GLN A 5 10.45 -7.96 16.21
N LEU A 6 11.51 -8.44 15.53
CA LEU A 6 11.81 -8.08 14.15
C LEU A 6 10.66 -8.51 13.22
N LEU A 7 10.20 -9.76 13.34
CA LEU A 7 9.07 -10.27 12.54
C LEU A 7 7.78 -9.50 12.83
N ALA A 8 7.50 -9.18 14.10
CA ALA A 8 6.34 -8.39 14.48
C ALA A 8 6.35 -6.99 13.84
N ALA A 9 7.48 -6.31 13.89
CA ALA A 9 7.64 -4.99 13.26
C ALA A 9 7.59 -5.07 11.73
N ALA A 10 8.10 -6.14 11.15
CA ALA A 10 8.03 -6.39 9.71
C ALA A 10 6.59 -6.63 9.23
N LEU A 11 5.76 -7.35 10.01
CA LEU A 11 4.34 -7.52 9.74
C LEU A 11 3.62 -6.17 9.73
N SER A 12 3.85 -5.33 10.74
CA SER A 12 3.27 -3.99 10.82
C SER A 12 3.65 -3.12 9.61
N GLY A 13 4.95 -3.04 9.29
CA GLY A 13 5.45 -2.25 8.15
C GLY A 13 4.96 -2.78 6.80
N GLY A 14 4.94 -4.11 6.62
CA GLY A 14 4.43 -4.76 5.41
C GLY A 14 2.94 -4.56 5.21
N THR A 15 2.16 -4.49 6.28
CA THR A 15 0.69 -4.27 6.19
C THR A 15 0.34 -2.92 5.56
N VAL A 16 1.10 -1.87 5.86
CA VAL A 16 0.92 -0.56 5.22
C VAL A 16 1.09 -0.65 3.71
N LEU A 17 2.17 -1.30 3.28
CA LEU A 17 2.46 -1.52 1.86
C LEU A 17 1.41 -2.42 1.19
N LEU A 18 0.90 -3.41 1.91
CA LEU A 18 -0.12 -4.32 1.44
C LEU A 18 -1.40 -3.58 1.00
N PHE A 19 -1.91 -2.65 1.80
CA PHE A 19 -3.12 -1.90 1.45
C PHE A 19 -2.90 -1.01 0.21
N GLY A 20 -1.80 -0.28 0.15
CA GLY A 20 -1.46 0.55 -1.01
C GLY A 20 -1.27 -0.28 -2.29
N MET A 21 -0.54 -1.40 -2.19
CA MET A 21 -0.33 -2.33 -3.29
C MET A 21 -1.63 -3.01 -3.77
N LEU A 22 -2.50 -3.46 -2.85
CA LEU A 22 -3.82 -3.98 -3.22
C LEU A 22 -4.66 -2.92 -3.94
N GLY A 23 -4.62 -1.67 -3.48
CA GLY A 23 -5.26 -0.55 -4.18
C GLY A 23 -4.77 -0.42 -5.62
N GLY A 24 -3.45 -0.48 -5.84
CA GLY A 24 -2.83 -0.51 -7.16
C GLY A 24 -3.29 -1.71 -7.99
N ILE A 25 -3.28 -2.93 -7.43
CA ILE A 25 -3.70 -4.14 -8.13
C ILE A 25 -5.15 -4.01 -8.64
N PHE A 26 -6.09 -3.57 -7.81
CA PHE A 26 -7.49 -3.42 -8.24
C PHE A 26 -7.66 -2.37 -9.32
N THR A 27 -7.02 -1.22 -9.19
CA THR A 27 -7.08 -0.16 -10.20
C THR A 27 -6.48 -0.62 -11.52
N GLU A 28 -5.26 -1.14 -11.50
CA GLU A 28 -4.51 -1.48 -12.72
C GLU A 28 -5.06 -2.73 -13.41
N THR A 29 -5.62 -3.68 -12.67
CA THR A 29 -6.35 -4.82 -13.28
C THR A 29 -7.57 -4.35 -14.07
N SER A 30 -8.12 -3.16 -13.81
CA SER A 30 -9.19 -2.56 -14.63
C SER A 30 -8.70 -1.92 -15.95
N GLY A 31 -7.39 -1.82 -16.12
CA GLY A 31 -6.76 -1.14 -17.25
C GLY A 31 -6.48 0.35 -17.02
N VAL A 32 -6.64 0.85 -15.80
CA VAL A 32 -6.30 2.24 -15.41
C VAL A 32 -4.99 2.22 -14.63
N MET A 33 -3.96 2.92 -15.14
CA MET A 33 -2.65 3.03 -14.47
C MET A 33 -2.76 3.91 -13.24
N ASN A 34 -2.13 3.50 -12.14
CA ASN A 34 -2.24 4.18 -10.85
C ASN A 34 -0.87 4.60 -10.28
N LEU A 35 -0.44 5.81 -10.60
CA LEU A 35 0.76 6.44 -10.03
C LEU A 35 0.44 7.41 -8.87
N ALA A 36 -0.82 7.47 -8.43
CA ALA A 36 -1.25 8.39 -7.38
C ALA A 36 -1.26 7.76 -5.97
N ILE A 37 -0.74 6.54 -5.80
CA ILE A 37 -0.83 5.79 -4.54
C ILE A 37 -0.24 6.57 -3.36
N GLU A 38 0.90 7.24 -3.53
CA GLU A 38 1.53 8.06 -2.48
C GLU A 38 0.61 9.19 -2.01
N GLY A 39 0.00 9.93 -2.96
CA GLY A 39 -0.95 11.00 -2.66
C GLY A 39 -2.22 10.50 -1.97
N TYR A 40 -2.74 9.34 -2.38
CA TYR A 40 -3.88 8.70 -1.70
C TYR A 40 -3.54 8.30 -0.27
N MET A 41 -2.37 7.70 -0.06
CA MET A 41 -1.90 7.31 1.27
C MET A 41 -1.69 8.54 2.15
N LEU A 42 -1.04 9.58 1.64
CA LEU A 42 -0.76 10.78 2.44
C LEU A 42 -2.04 11.52 2.81
N LEU A 43 -2.99 11.68 1.86
CA LEU A 43 -4.29 12.27 2.14
C LEU A 43 -5.09 11.44 3.14
N GLY A 44 -5.09 10.11 2.96
CA GLY A 44 -5.71 9.18 3.89
C GLY A 44 -5.12 9.29 5.31
N ALA A 45 -3.79 9.38 5.43
CA ALA A 45 -3.10 9.56 6.71
C ALA A 45 -3.48 10.88 7.40
N THR A 46 -3.51 11.97 6.63
CA THR A 46 -3.81 13.33 7.15
C THR A 46 -5.24 13.41 7.65
N ILE A 47 -6.20 13.01 6.81
CA ILE A 47 -7.63 13.10 7.17
C ILE A 47 -7.99 12.15 8.30
N SER A 48 -7.47 10.91 8.28
CA SER A 48 -7.74 9.96 9.36
C SER A 48 -7.21 10.47 10.72
N TYR A 49 -6.02 11.06 10.73
CA TYR A 49 -5.42 11.61 11.95
C TYR A 49 -6.21 12.83 12.45
N SER A 50 -6.55 13.77 11.56
CA SER A 50 -7.33 14.97 11.87
C SER A 50 -8.72 14.62 12.42
N VAL A 51 -9.43 13.71 11.75
CA VAL A 51 -10.78 13.29 12.16
C VAL A 51 -10.75 12.47 13.45
N SER A 52 -9.75 11.59 13.63
CA SER A 52 -9.57 10.88 14.90
C SER A 52 -9.34 11.84 16.06
N ALA A 53 -8.53 12.89 15.85
CA ALA A 53 -8.29 13.92 16.85
C ALA A 53 -9.54 14.72 17.21
N SER A 54 -10.35 15.08 16.22
CA SER A 54 -11.55 15.92 16.44
C SER A 54 -12.75 15.16 16.98
N THR A 55 -12.92 13.89 16.57
CA THR A 55 -14.08 13.07 16.98
C THR A 55 -13.82 12.21 18.20
N GLY A 56 -12.55 12.01 18.56
CA GLY A 56 -12.18 11.06 19.61
C GLY A 56 -12.33 9.59 19.20
N ASN A 57 -12.63 9.29 17.93
CA ASN A 57 -12.90 7.94 17.43
C ASN A 57 -12.01 7.57 16.21
N PRO A 58 -11.06 6.64 16.37
CA PRO A 58 -10.15 6.28 15.31
C PRO A 58 -10.81 5.50 14.15
N TRP A 59 -11.95 4.84 14.39
CA TRP A 59 -12.69 4.14 13.33
C TRP A 59 -13.36 5.12 12.37
N ILE A 60 -13.89 6.24 12.89
CA ILE A 60 -14.41 7.33 12.05
C ILE A 60 -13.23 7.94 11.27
N GLY A 61 -12.08 8.13 11.93
CA GLY A 61 -10.85 8.57 11.27
C GLY A 61 -10.46 7.66 10.10
N LEU A 62 -10.43 6.36 10.31
CA LEU A 62 -10.12 5.35 9.29
C LEU A 62 -11.07 5.45 8.08
N LEU A 63 -12.37 5.51 8.36
CA LEU A 63 -13.40 5.63 7.32
C LEU A 63 -13.22 6.92 6.50
N MET A 64 -13.02 8.05 7.17
CA MET A 64 -12.85 9.34 6.49
C MET A 64 -11.54 9.44 5.72
N GLY A 65 -10.48 8.78 6.19
CA GLY A 65 -9.25 8.60 5.43
C GLY A 65 -9.45 7.83 4.13
N ALA A 66 -10.21 6.74 4.16
CA ALA A 66 -10.58 5.98 2.96
C ALA A 66 -11.46 6.81 2.01
N VAL A 67 -12.47 7.53 2.54
CA VAL A 67 -13.37 8.37 1.75
C VAL A 67 -12.62 9.53 1.07
N SER A 68 -11.71 10.19 1.78
CA SER A 68 -10.93 11.29 1.21
C SER A 68 -10.04 10.84 0.05
N ALA A 69 -9.38 9.70 0.19
CA ALA A 69 -8.61 9.10 -0.90
C ALA A 69 -9.52 8.66 -2.07
N ALA A 70 -10.72 8.11 -1.79
CA ALA A 70 -11.72 7.78 -2.80
C ALA A 70 -12.16 8.99 -3.61
N ILE A 71 -12.38 10.15 -2.96
CA ILE A 71 -12.71 11.42 -3.64
C ILE A 71 -11.58 11.83 -4.59
N LEU A 72 -10.34 11.72 -4.16
CA LEU A 72 -9.20 11.99 -5.03
C LEU A 72 -9.10 10.95 -6.16
N GLY A 73 -9.49 9.69 -5.91
CA GLY A 73 -9.62 8.64 -6.92
C GLY A 73 -10.70 8.94 -7.96
N ILE A 74 -11.81 9.62 -7.58
CA ILE A 74 -12.82 10.08 -8.53
C ILE A 74 -12.21 11.09 -9.52
N LEU A 75 -11.39 12.04 -9.03
CA LEU A 75 -10.71 12.99 -9.89
C LEU A 75 -9.84 12.29 -10.93
N HIS A 76 -9.02 11.33 -10.51
CA HIS A 76 -8.20 10.53 -11.42
C HIS A 76 -9.05 9.73 -12.42
N ALA A 77 -10.13 9.11 -11.96
CA ALA A 77 -11.05 8.37 -12.82
C ALA A 77 -11.72 9.27 -13.88
N ILE A 78 -12.16 10.48 -13.52
CA ILE A 78 -12.72 11.46 -14.48
C ILE A 78 -11.71 11.77 -15.58
N ILE A 79 -10.46 12.07 -15.20
CA ILE A 79 -9.41 12.42 -16.15
C ILE A 79 -9.07 11.25 -17.08
N CYS A 80 -8.92 10.04 -16.53
CA CYS A 80 -8.49 8.86 -17.30
C CYS A 80 -9.61 8.19 -18.09
N VAL A 81 -10.83 8.10 -17.52
CA VAL A 81 -11.93 7.34 -18.12
C VAL A 81 -12.84 8.24 -18.95
N THR A 82 -13.21 9.42 -18.46
CA THR A 82 -14.12 10.33 -19.17
C THR A 82 -13.37 11.23 -20.15
N LEU A 83 -12.33 11.93 -19.69
CA LEU A 83 -11.56 12.83 -20.54
C LEU A 83 -10.53 12.08 -21.40
N LYS A 84 -10.27 10.81 -21.12
CA LYS A 84 -9.33 9.94 -21.87
C LYS A 84 -7.93 10.53 -21.99
N ALA A 85 -7.52 11.32 -21.00
CA ALA A 85 -6.19 11.91 -20.93
C ALA A 85 -5.14 10.86 -20.60
N ASP A 86 -3.86 11.25 -20.74
CA ASP A 86 -2.73 10.39 -20.38
C ASP A 86 -2.81 10.00 -18.90
N GLN A 87 -2.79 8.69 -18.65
CA GLN A 87 -3.01 8.14 -17.32
C GLN A 87 -1.79 8.31 -16.40
N VAL A 88 -0.58 8.34 -16.97
CA VAL A 88 0.66 8.56 -16.23
C VAL A 88 0.68 10.01 -15.72
N VAL A 89 0.44 10.96 -16.61
CA VAL A 89 0.38 12.39 -16.26
C VAL A 89 -0.73 12.65 -15.26
N SER A 90 -1.92 12.07 -15.47
CA SER A 90 -3.04 12.18 -14.53
C SER A 90 -2.69 11.61 -13.15
N GLY A 91 -2.05 10.43 -13.10
CA GLY A 91 -1.62 9.80 -11.84
C GLY A 91 -0.64 10.67 -11.08
N LEU A 92 0.39 11.20 -11.75
CA LEU A 92 1.37 12.10 -11.15
C LEU A 92 0.72 13.41 -10.66
N ALA A 93 -0.15 14.02 -11.48
CA ALA A 93 -0.87 15.23 -11.09
C ALA A 93 -1.75 14.99 -9.85
N THR A 94 -2.49 13.89 -9.83
CA THR A 94 -3.33 13.49 -8.70
C THR A 94 -2.49 13.24 -7.45
N ASN A 95 -1.30 12.66 -7.60
CA ASN A 95 -0.34 12.48 -6.51
C ASN A 95 0.06 13.83 -5.89
N PHE A 96 0.45 14.81 -6.73
CA PHE A 96 0.82 16.15 -6.25
C PHE A 96 -0.34 16.89 -5.60
N VAL A 97 -1.56 16.77 -6.15
CA VAL A 97 -2.77 17.32 -5.52
C VAL A 97 -2.99 16.69 -4.14
N GLY A 98 -2.91 15.36 -4.02
CA GLY A 98 -3.04 14.66 -2.75
C GLY A 98 -2.01 15.12 -1.73
N THR A 99 -0.75 15.22 -2.13
CA THR A 99 0.35 15.72 -1.29
C THR A 99 0.11 17.17 -0.87
N GLY A 100 -0.18 18.07 -1.80
CA GLY A 100 -0.39 19.49 -1.51
C GLY A 100 -1.56 19.72 -0.55
N VAL A 101 -2.71 19.08 -0.80
CA VAL A 101 -3.88 19.15 0.10
C VAL A 101 -3.54 18.61 1.48
N SER A 102 -2.80 17.49 1.55
CA SER A 102 -2.39 16.89 2.81
C SER A 102 -1.51 17.81 3.64
N LEU A 103 -0.56 18.49 3.01
CA LEU A 103 0.34 19.43 3.70
C LEU A 103 -0.41 20.65 4.25
N VAL A 104 -1.33 21.20 3.48
CA VAL A 104 -2.16 22.33 3.92
C VAL A 104 -3.05 21.95 5.09
N LEU A 105 -3.79 20.83 4.97
CA LEU A 105 -4.69 20.36 6.02
C LEU A 105 -3.94 19.83 7.26
N GLY A 106 -2.73 19.32 7.05
CA GLY A 106 -1.90 18.76 8.10
C GLY A 106 -1.01 19.75 8.85
N ALA A 107 -0.95 21.02 8.46
CA ALA A 107 0.03 21.99 8.97
C ALA A 107 0.13 22.06 10.50
N ASN A 108 -0.99 21.88 11.21
CA ASN A 108 -1.04 21.95 12.69
C ASN A 108 -1.12 20.58 13.37
N LEU A 109 -1.16 19.47 12.62
CA LEU A 109 -1.42 18.14 13.19
C LEU A 109 -0.22 17.59 13.96
N SER A 110 1.00 17.99 13.62
CA SER A 110 2.22 17.56 14.33
C SER A 110 2.21 17.92 15.82
N SER A 111 1.50 19.00 16.20
CA SER A 111 1.35 19.42 17.59
C SER A 111 0.43 18.49 18.43
N LEU A 112 -0.30 17.62 17.77
CA LEU A 112 -1.25 16.67 18.38
C LEU A 112 -0.67 15.28 18.60
N VAL A 113 0.61 15.07 18.31
CA VAL A 113 1.27 13.77 18.52
C VAL A 113 1.14 13.33 19.98
N GLY A 114 0.73 12.09 20.19
CA GLY A 114 0.46 11.50 21.51
C GLY A 114 -0.89 11.84 22.14
N LYS A 115 -1.71 12.70 21.52
CA LYS A 115 -3.04 13.09 22.02
C LYS A 115 -4.20 12.51 21.21
N VAL A 116 -3.92 11.93 20.05
CA VAL A 116 -4.93 11.42 19.12
C VAL A 116 -5.26 9.97 19.46
N PRO A 117 -6.55 9.60 19.54
CA PRO A 117 -6.96 8.21 19.74
C PRO A 117 -6.50 7.33 18.59
N LEU A 118 -5.96 6.17 18.93
CA LEU A 118 -5.39 5.21 17.99
C LEU A 118 -6.28 3.99 17.83
N LEU A 119 -6.17 3.31 16.70
CA LEU A 119 -6.79 2.01 16.50
C LEU A 119 -6.26 0.99 17.51
N PRO A 120 -7.11 0.12 18.07
CA PRO A 120 -6.71 -0.79 19.14
C PRO A 120 -5.68 -1.82 18.67
N GLY A 121 -4.74 -2.14 19.55
CA GLY A 121 -3.92 -3.33 19.45
C GLY A 121 -4.67 -4.56 19.96
N ILE A 122 -4.41 -5.71 19.38
CA ILE A 122 -4.93 -7.00 19.86
C ILE A 122 -3.80 -7.69 20.60
N GLU A 123 -4.09 -8.14 21.83
CA GLU A 123 -3.12 -8.80 22.69
C GLU A 123 -3.68 -10.14 23.17
N PHE A 124 -2.84 -11.15 23.26
CA PHE A 124 -3.17 -12.48 23.75
C PHE A 124 -2.31 -12.82 24.98
N PRO A 125 -2.60 -12.23 26.16
CA PRO A 125 -1.74 -12.37 27.34
C PRO A 125 -1.61 -13.82 27.84
N GLY A 126 -2.54 -14.69 27.52
CA GLY A 126 -2.46 -16.12 27.86
C GLY A 126 -1.25 -16.87 27.27
N LEU A 127 -0.64 -16.31 26.21
CA LEU A 127 0.56 -16.87 25.60
C LEU A 127 1.80 -16.76 26.51
N LEU A 128 1.83 -15.77 27.39
CA LEU A 128 2.95 -15.57 28.32
C LEU A 128 3.16 -16.75 29.28
N ASN A 129 2.13 -17.56 29.49
CA ASN A 129 2.20 -18.71 30.39
C ASN A 129 3.00 -19.92 29.81
N TYR A 130 3.40 -19.86 28.53
CA TYR A 130 4.10 -20.95 27.83
C TYR A 130 5.63 -20.74 27.77
N GLY A 131 6.22 -19.99 28.71
CA GLY A 131 7.65 -19.74 28.81
C GLY A 131 8.23 -18.96 27.63
N TRP A 132 9.51 -19.16 27.35
CA TRP A 132 10.24 -18.37 26.32
C TRP A 132 9.60 -18.39 24.93
N PHE A 133 9.06 -19.52 24.48
CA PHE A 133 8.39 -19.64 23.19
C PHE A 133 7.04 -18.87 23.20
N GLY A 134 6.29 -18.98 24.28
CA GLY A 134 5.03 -18.24 24.45
C GLY A 134 5.24 -16.72 24.50
N GLU A 135 6.31 -16.28 25.14
CA GLU A 135 6.73 -14.87 25.14
C GLU A 135 7.04 -14.36 23.73
N GLY A 136 7.79 -15.15 22.93
CA GLY A 136 8.07 -14.83 21.53
C GLY A 136 6.78 -14.75 20.70
N LEU A 137 5.88 -15.71 20.85
CA LEU A 137 4.60 -15.73 20.16
C LEU A 137 3.69 -14.58 20.58
N TYR A 138 3.69 -14.19 21.86
CA TYR A 138 3.01 -13.01 22.34
C TYR A 138 3.49 -11.74 21.64
N HIS A 139 4.80 -11.52 21.52
CA HIS A 139 5.33 -10.39 20.80
C HIS A 139 4.94 -10.37 19.32
N LEU A 140 4.89 -11.53 18.68
CA LEU A 140 4.47 -11.66 17.27
C LEU A 140 2.98 -11.35 17.08
N THR A 141 2.15 -11.77 18.02
CA THR A 141 0.68 -11.61 17.96
C THR A 141 0.20 -10.29 18.56
N LYS A 142 1.00 -9.59 19.33
CA LYS A 142 0.69 -8.25 19.83
C LYS A 142 0.79 -7.23 18.70
N GLN A 143 -0.27 -7.14 17.88
CA GLN A 143 -0.31 -6.32 16.69
C GLN A 143 -1.52 -5.37 16.70
N ASN A 144 -1.39 -4.26 15.95
CA ASN A 144 -2.54 -3.41 15.68
C ASN A 144 -3.61 -4.17 14.87
N VAL A 145 -4.88 -3.85 15.09
CA VAL A 145 -6.01 -4.45 14.37
C VAL A 145 -5.85 -4.40 12.84
N MET A 146 -5.18 -3.38 12.32
CA MET A 146 -4.91 -3.24 10.87
C MET A 146 -4.06 -4.36 10.31
N VAL A 147 -3.15 -4.95 11.10
CA VAL A 147 -2.35 -6.11 10.68
C VAL A 147 -3.23 -7.32 10.46
N TYR A 148 -4.18 -7.58 11.37
CA TYR A 148 -5.13 -8.68 11.25
C TYR A 148 -6.07 -8.50 10.06
N ILE A 149 -6.59 -7.28 9.86
CA ILE A 149 -7.40 -6.94 8.68
C ILE A 149 -6.57 -7.14 7.40
N GLY A 150 -5.30 -6.74 7.40
CA GLY A 150 -4.38 -6.92 6.28
C GLY A 150 -4.17 -8.40 5.94
N ILE A 151 -3.94 -9.25 6.92
CA ILE A 151 -3.81 -10.70 6.70
C ILE A 151 -5.11 -11.30 6.14
N LEU A 152 -6.26 -10.87 6.65
CA LEU A 152 -7.57 -11.37 6.22
C LEU A 152 -7.93 -10.92 4.80
N ILE A 153 -7.56 -9.70 4.42
CA ILE A 153 -7.92 -9.16 3.09
C ILE A 153 -7.19 -9.87 1.95
N ILE A 154 -6.03 -10.49 2.18
CA ILE A 154 -5.25 -11.21 1.16
C ILE A 154 -6.06 -12.36 0.53
N PRO A 155 -6.54 -13.36 1.29
CA PRO A 155 -7.33 -14.44 0.72
C PRO A 155 -8.66 -13.94 0.15
N ILE A 156 -9.26 -12.89 0.72
CA ILE A 156 -10.50 -12.28 0.20
C ILE A 156 -10.24 -11.66 -1.17
N ALA A 157 -9.18 -10.85 -1.32
CA ALA A 157 -8.83 -10.24 -2.60
C ALA A 157 -8.48 -11.30 -3.66
N GLN A 158 -7.73 -12.33 -3.27
CA GLN A 158 -7.39 -13.44 -4.16
C GLN A 158 -8.64 -14.21 -4.63
N TRP A 159 -9.53 -14.55 -3.71
CA TRP A 159 -10.78 -15.22 -4.02
C TRP A 159 -11.65 -14.33 -4.90
N TYR A 160 -11.79 -13.04 -4.55
CA TYR A 160 -12.57 -12.07 -5.33
C TYR A 160 -12.08 -11.99 -6.78
N LEU A 161 -10.79 -11.75 -6.99
CA LEU A 161 -10.22 -11.61 -8.33
C LEU A 161 -10.30 -12.90 -9.15
N LYS A 162 -10.08 -14.08 -8.54
CA LYS A 162 -9.95 -15.33 -9.30
C LYS A 162 -11.22 -16.16 -9.40
N LYS A 163 -12.14 -16.03 -8.43
CA LYS A 163 -13.26 -16.96 -8.28
C LYS A 163 -14.63 -16.30 -8.39
N THR A 164 -14.73 -14.95 -8.41
CA THR A 164 -16.02 -14.26 -8.50
C THR A 164 -16.32 -13.74 -9.91
N ARG A 165 -17.62 -13.58 -10.24
CA ARG A 165 -18.05 -12.96 -11.50
C ARG A 165 -17.55 -11.51 -11.64
N PRO A 166 -17.67 -10.62 -10.62
CA PRO A 166 -17.12 -9.26 -10.72
C PRO A 166 -15.60 -9.23 -10.94
N GLY A 167 -14.85 -10.13 -10.27
CA GLY A 167 -13.40 -10.24 -10.48
C GLY A 167 -13.04 -10.75 -11.89
N MET A 168 -13.87 -11.61 -12.48
CA MET A 168 -13.69 -12.03 -13.87
C MET A 168 -13.95 -10.87 -14.84
N HIS A 169 -15.02 -10.08 -14.64
CA HIS A 169 -15.28 -8.88 -15.43
C HIS A 169 -14.14 -7.86 -15.30
N LEU A 170 -13.64 -7.65 -14.11
CA LEU A 170 -12.50 -6.76 -13.84
C LEU A 170 -11.27 -7.15 -14.68
N ARG A 171 -10.90 -8.42 -14.68
CA ARG A 171 -9.77 -8.91 -15.49
C ARG A 171 -10.06 -8.82 -16.98
N ALA A 172 -11.30 -9.11 -17.41
CA ALA A 172 -11.71 -9.03 -18.82
C ALA A 172 -11.59 -7.61 -19.38
N ILE A 173 -12.01 -6.57 -18.63
CA ILE A 173 -11.89 -5.17 -19.06
C ILE A 173 -10.45 -4.67 -19.11
N GLY A 174 -9.56 -5.26 -18.29
CA GLY A 174 -8.13 -4.95 -18.33
C GLY A 174 -7.38 -5.65 -19.46
N GLU A 175 -7.86 -6.83 -19.88
CA GLU A 175 -7.23 -7.57 -20.99
C GLU A 175 -7.77 -7.13 -22.36
N ASN A 176 -9.09 -7.10 -22.53
CA ASN A 176 -9.72 -6.70 -23.78
C ASN A 176 -11.05 -5.98 -23.49
N PRO A 177 -11.02 -4.65 -23.34
CA PRO A 177 -12.22 -3.87 -23.05
C PRO A 177 -13.26 -3.93 -24.16
N GLU A 178 -12.83 -4.04 -25.43
CA GLU A 178 -13.75 -4.13 -26.58
C GLU A 178 -14.54 -5.42 -26.56
N ALA A 179 -13.87 -6.55 -26.33
CA ALA A 179 -14.53 -7.85 -26.21
C ALA A 179 -15.45 -7.89 -24.97
N ALA A 180 -15.04 -7.29 -23.86
CA ALA A 180 -15.86 -7.21 -22.65
C ALA A 180 -17.14 -6.38 -22.90
N ASP A 181 -17.05 -5.23 -23.58
CA ASP A 181 -18.21 -4.40 -23.95
C ASP A 181 -19.15 -5.13 -24.90
N ALA A 182 -18.62 -5.87 -25.88
CA ALA A 182 -19.41 -6.69 -26.79
C ALA A 182 -20.22 -7.79 -26.06
N MET A 183 -19.71 -8.27 -24.91
CA MET A 183 -20.41 -9.20 -24.03
C MET A 183 -21.35 -8.50 -23.02
N GLY A 184 -21.58 -7.19 -23.16
CA GLY A 184 -22.47 -6.40 -22.31
C GLY A 184 -21.88 -5.92 -20.99
N VAL A 185 -20.57 -6.02 -20.79
CA VAL A 185 -19.92 -5.52 -19.58
C VAL A 185 -19.72 -4.00 -19.67
N ASN A 186 -20.17 -3.26 -18.67
CA ASN A 186 -19.96 -1.81 -18.61
C ASN A 186 -18.51 -1.46 -18.25
N VAL A 187 -17.66 -1.32 -19.27
CA VAL A 187 -16.21 -1.06 -19.11
C VAL A 187 -15.94 0.21 -18.33
N ASN A 188 -16.54 1.34 -18.75
CA ASN A 188 -16.28 2.63 -18.09
C ASN A 188 -16.76 2.63 -16.64
N GLY A 189 -17.95 2.12 -16.37
CA GLY A 189 -18.48 2.03 -15.00
C GLY A 189 -17.58 1.21 -14.08
N LEU A 190 -17.08 0.08 -14.55
CA LEU A 190 -16.16 -0.75 -13.76
C LEU A 190 -14.78 -0.08 -13.56
N ARG A 191 -14.24 0.59 -14.59
CA ARG A 191 -13.00 1.37 -14.44
C ARG A 191 -13.14 2.45 -13.36
N TYR A 192 -14.28 3.16 -13.32
CA TYR A 192 -14.58 4.12 -12.24
C TYR A 192 -14.58 3.43 -10.87
N VAL A 193 -15.39 2.38 -10.72
CA VAL A 193 -15.55 1.69 -9.43
C VAL A 193 -14.22 1.20 -8.89
N TYR A 194 -13.39 0.55 -9.71
CA TYR A 194 -12.14 -0.02 -9.24
C TYR A 194 -11.03 1.01 -9.05
N THR A 195 -11.04 2.13 -9.77
CA THR A 195 -10.14 3.26 -9.51
C THR A 195 -10.45 3.90 -8.16
N ILE A 196 -11.72 4.16 -7.88
CA ILE A 196 -12.19 4.72 -6.60
C ILE A 196 -11.92 3.76 -5.44
N PHE A 197 -12.22 2.48 -5.61
CA PHE A 197 -11.97 1.44 -4.62
C PHE A 197 -10.48 1.27 -4.32
N GLY A 198 -9.64 1.28 -5.36
CA GLY A 198 -8.19 1.21 -5.20
C GLY A 198 -7.62 2.42 -4.48
N ALA A 199 -8.11 3.62 -4.76
CA ALA A 199 -7.75 4.84 -4.04
C ALA A 199 -8.16 4.74 -2.56
N ALA A 200 -9.38 4.25 -2.26
CA ALA A 200 -9.84 4.04 -0.89
C ALA A 200 -8.95 3.06 -0.11
N LEU A 201 -8.55 1.94 -0.72
CA LEU A 201 -7.61 0.99 -0.11
C LEU A 201 -6.25 1.63 0.18
N ALA A 202 -5.72 2.42 -0.74
CA ALA A 202 -4.48 3.15 -0.51
C ALA A 202 -4.64 4.17 0.64
N GLY A 203 -5.78 4.85 0.73
CA GLY A 203 -6.12 5.73 1.84
C GLY A 203 -6.16 5.01 3.19
N ILE A 204 -6.71 3.77 3.23
CA ILE A 204 -6.66 2.91 4.41
C ILE A 204 -5.22 2.58 4.79
N GLY A 205 -4.34 2.31 3.82
CA GLY A 205 -2.91 2.13 4.06
C GLY A 205 -2.27 3.34 4.72
N GLY A 206 -2.61 4.55 4.27
CA GLY A 206 -2.18 5.80 4.89
C GLY A 206 -2.73 5.99 6.31
N ALA A 207 -4.01 5.72 6.52
CA ALA A 207 -4.64 5.76 7.85
C ALA A 207 -3.98 4.77 8.82
N ALA A 208 -3.63 3.56 8.35
CA ALA A 208 -2.91 2.58 9.14
C ALA A 208 -1.54 3.10 9.63
N ILE A 209 -0.90 4.01 8.88
CA ILE A 209 0.34 4.67 9.32
C ILE A 209 0.03 5.60 10.49
N SER A 210 -0.87 6.57 10.28
CA SER A 210 -1.03 7.72 11.17
C SER A 210 -1.79 7.40 12.46
N ILE A 211 -2.82 6.55 12.41
CA ILE A 211 -3.67 6.20 13.56
C ILE A 211 -3.58 4.73 13.98
N GLY A 212 -2.73 3.94 13.33
CA GLY A 212 -2.58 2.52 13.62
C GLY A 212 -1.16 2.17 14.09
N ILE A 213 -0.25 2.03 13.16
CA ILE A 213 1.04 1.36 13.36
C ILE A 213 2.11 2.31 13.89
N TYR A 214 2.28 3.49 13.27
CA TYR A 214 3.34 4.46 13.64
C TYR A 214 2.83 5.64 14.48
N SER A 215 1.53 5.79 14.60
CA SER A 215 0.86 6.67 15.58
C SER A 215 1.33 8.12 15.56
N GLY A 216 1.19 8.79 14.43
CA GLY A 216 1.53 10.20 14.30
C GLY A 216 1.41 10.72 12.88
N TRP A 217 1.48 12.04 12.76
CA TRP A 217 1.55 12.71 11.48
C TRP A 217 2.79 13.61 11.44
N PHE A 218 3.67 13.40 10.46
CA PHE A 218 4.99 14.03 10.33
C PHE A 218 5.18 14.60 8.92
N SER A 219 4.17 15.32 8.42
CA SER A 219 4.21 15.87 7.07
C SER A 219 4.39 14.76 6.00
N GLU A 220 5.11 15.04 4.94
CA GLU A 220 5.43 14.07 3.89
C GLU A 220 6.13 12.81 4.42
N LEU A 221 6.92 12.95 5.49
CA LEU A 221 7.64 11.84 6.12
C LEU A 221 6.71 10.78 6.73
N THR A 222 5.41 11.07 6.89
CA THR A 222 4.43 10.09 7.36
C THR A 222 4.35 8.90 6.42
N VAL A 223 4.24 9.13 5.12
CA VAL A 223 4.22 8.06 4.11
C VAL A 223 5.63 7.75 3.59
N ASN A 224 6.47 8.77 3.40
CA ASN A 224 7.90 8.67 3.09
C ASN A 224 8.21 7.72 1.92
N GLY A 225 7.53 7.92 0.79
CA GLY A 225 7.78 7.16 -0.44
C GLY A 225 7.19 5.75 -0.46
N ARG A 226 6.45 5.32 0.58
CA ARG A 226 5.84 3.97 0.62
C ARG A 226 4.84 3.71 -0.49
N GLY A 227 4.16 4.74 -0.98
CA GLY A 227 3.25 4.59 -2.13
C GLY A 227 4.01 4.29 -3.43
N TRP A 228 5.20 4.87 -3.63
CA TRP A 228 6.07 4.53 -4.77
C TRP A 228 6.57 3.09 -4.68
N ILE A 229 6.88 2.62 -3.48
CA ILE A 229 7.21 1.21 -3.25
C ILE A 229 6.02 0.32 -3.62
N CYS A 230 4.78 0.73 -3.28
CA CYS A 230 3.57 -0.02 -3.65
C CYS A 230 3.41 -0.13 -5.17
N VAL A 231 3.71 0.93 -5.95
CA VAL A 231 3.73 0.84 -7.43
C VAL A 231 4.69 -0.23 -7.91
N GLY A 232 5.91 -0.25 -7.38
CA GLY A 232 6.90 -1.30 -7.69
C GLY A 232 6.43 -2.70 -7.29
N LEU A 233 5.75 -2.81 -6.14
CA LEU A 233 5.21 -4.08 -5.65
C LEU A 233 4.05 -4.60 -6.52
N VAL A 234 3.21 -3.75 -7.11
CA VAL A 234 2.16 -4.16 -8.07
C VAL A 234 2.79 -4.84 -9.28
N ILE A 235 3.84 -4.25 -9.84
CA ILE A 235 4.57 -4.82 -10.98
C ILE A 235 5.24 -6.14 -10.59
N PHE A 236 5.89 -6.19 -9.43
CA PHE A 236 6.47 -7.44 -8.89
C PHE A 236 5.42 -8.53 -8.71
N ALA A 237 4.28 -8.17 -8.13
CA ALA A 237 3.16 -9.08 -7.88
C ALA A 237 2.57 -9.65 -9.17
N GLN A 238 2.82 -9.03 -10.32
CA GLN A 238 2.15 -9.36 -11.57
C GLN A 238 0.62 -9.34 -11.37
N TRP A 239 0.12 -8.32 -10.67
CA TRP A 239 -1.30 -8.12 -10.33
C TRP A 239 -1.94 -9.30 -9.55
N ASP A 240 -1.14 -10.15 -8.88
CA ASP A 240 -1.60 -11.23 -8.01
C ASP A 240 -1.52 -10.81 -6.54
N PRO A 241 -2.65 -10.76 -5.79
CA PRO A 241 -2.66 -10.33 -4.39
C PRO A 241 -1.76 -11.13 -3.45
N VAL A 242 -1.66 -12.45 -3.65
CA VAL A 242 -0.83 -13.31 -2.76
C VAL A 242 0.65 -13.06 -3.00
N ARG A 243 1.08 -12.95 -4.27
CA ARG A 243 2.47 -12.61 -4.59
C ARG A 243 2.82 -11.22 -4.08
N GLY A 244 1.89 -10.27 -4.25
CA GLY A 244 2.06 -8.92 -3.74
C GLY A 244 2.17 -8.88 -2.22
N ALA A 245 1.36 -9.64 -1.51
CA ALA A 245 1.44 -9.75 -0.06
C ALA A 245 2.80 -10.29 0.41
N LEU A 246 3.31 -11.34 -0.24
CA LEU A 246 4.65 -11.86 0.03
C LEU A 246 5.73 -10.78 -0.18
N GLY A 247 5.62 -10.02 -1.27
CA GLY A 247 6.51 -8.88 -1.54
C GLY A 247 6.41 -7.78 -0.48
N ALA A 248 5.19 -7.40 -0.10
CA ALA A 248 4.94 -6.36 0.89
C ALA A 248 5.51 -6.72 2.28
N TYR A 249 5.28 -7.94 2.75
CA TYR A 249 5.84 -8.40 4.03
C TYR A 249 7.35 -8.62 3.96
N PHE A 250 7.88 -9.12 2.85
CA PHE A 250 9.32 -9.21 2.68
C PHE A 250 9.97 -7.82 2.69
N PHE A 251 9.35 -6.83 2.04
CA PHE A 251 9.82 -5.45 2.08
C PHE A 251 9.73 -4.86 3.49
N GLY A 252 8.69 -5.23 4.26
CA GLY A 252 8.58 -4.90 5.69
C GLY A 252 9.75 -5.45 6.51
N ILE A 253 10.15 -6.70 6.26
CA ILE A 253 11.33 -7.32 6.89
C ILE A 253 12.59 -6.54 6.54
N LEU A 254 12.79 -6.23 5.26
CA LEU A 254 13.98 -5.54 4.78
C LEU A 254 14.09 -4.12 5.36
N SER A 255 12.99 -3.37 5.38
CA SER A 255 12.95 -2.03 5.97
C SER A 255 13.25 -2.05 7.48
N ARG A 256 12.72 -3.04 8.18
CA ARG A 256 13.02 -3.22 9.61
C ARG A 256 14.46 -3.63 9.84
N LEU A 257 15.01 -4.53 9.03
CA LEU A 257 16.40 -4.95 9.09
C LEU A 257 17.35 -3.75 8.96
N VAL A 258 17.09 -2.88 7.96
CA VAL A 258 17.87 -1.65 7.75
C VAL A 258 17.84 -0.76 8.99
N LEU A 259 16.68 -0.62 9.65
CA LEU A 259 16.56 0.15 10.88
C LEU A 259 17.34 -0.49 12.03
N ASP A 260 17.24 -1.81 12.20
CA ASP A 260 17.95 -2.55 13.25
C ASP A 260 19.47 -2.54 13.05
N LEU A 261 19.96 -2.52 11.81
CA LEU A 261 21.38 -2.37 11.51
C LEU A 261 21.97 -1.02 11.97
N LYS A 262 21.12 0.02 12.06
CA LYS A 262 21.53 1.35 12.55
C LYS A 262 21.60 1.45 14.08
N ILE A 263 21.00 0.50 14.81
CA ILE A 263 20.89 0.53 16.27
C ILE A 263 21.82 -0.52 16.88
N PRO A 264 22.92 -0.15 17.55
CA PRO A 264 23.93 -1.10 18.07
C PRO A 264 23.38 -2.14 19.06
N SER A 265 22.27 -1.86 19.73
CA SER A 265 21.65 -2.72 20.74
C SER A 265 20.71 -3.79 20.21
N THR A 266 20.51 -3.89 18.88
CA THR A 266 19.59 -4.84 18.25
C THR A 266 20.30 -6.13 17.80
N LEU A 267 19.50 -7.12 17.34
CA LEU A 267 19.98 -8.46 16.93
C LEU A 267 21.17 -8.42 15.95
N PHE A 268 21.16 -7.47 15.03
CA PHE A 268 22.19 -7.32 14.00
C PHE A 268 23.16 -6.19 14.27
N GLY A 269 22.87 -5.27 15.20
CA GLY A 269 23.74 -4.15 15.58
C GLY A 269 25.05 -4.60 16.18
N GLY A 270 25.07 -5.75 16.89
CA GLY A 270 26.31 -6.38 17.38
C GLY A 270 27.18 -6.98 16.27
N LEU A 271 26.60 -7.40 15.16
CA LEU A 271 27.33 -7.88 13.96
C LEU A 271 27.90 -6.70 13.14
N VAL A 272 27.25 -5.56 13.21
CA VAL A 272 27.56 -4.33 12.45
C VAL A 272 28.11 -3.23 13.37
N ALA A 273 28.45 -3.52 14.61
CA ALA A 273 29.20 -2.63 15.52
C ALA A 273 30.59 -2.23 14.97
N ASN A 274 30.81 -2.48 13.69
CA ASN A 274 31.96 -1.98 12.95
C ASN A 274 31.75 -0.47 12.72
N PRO A 275 32.69 0.40 13.14
CA PRO A 275 32.61 1.85 12.93
C PRO A 275 32.38 2.26 11.48
N PHE A 276 32.63 1.36 10.54
CA PHE A 276 32.32 1.54 9.13
C PHE A 276 30.83 1.77 8.85
N PHE A 277 29.93 0.99 9.43
CA PHE A 277 28.46 1.12 9.19
C PHE A 277 27.79 2.19 10.06
N LEU A 278 28.43 2.61 11.15
CA LEU A 278 27.95 3.67 12.02
C LEU A 278 28.31 5.08 11.52
N HIS A 279 29.16 5.18 10.49
CA HIS A 279 29.50 6.47 9.90
C HIS A 279 28.29 7.06 9.15
N PRO A 280 27.92 8.34 9.36
CA PRO A 280 26.73 8.95 8.76
C PRO A 280 26.59 8.73 7.25
N ASN A 281 27.71 8.73 6.52
CA ASN A 281 27.70 8.55 5.07
C ASN A 281 27.27 7.14 4.63
N TYR A 282 27.49 6.10 5.43
CA TYR A 282 27.11 4.72 5.07
C TYR A 282 25.66 4.40 5.45
N THR A 283 25.05 5.13 6.37
CA THR A 283 23.63 4.96 6.69
C THR A 283 22.74 5.23 5.48
N PHE A 284 23.10 6.16 4.61
CA PHE A 284 22.38 6.42 3.37
C PHE A 284 22.42 5.22 2.41
N PHE A 285 23.53 4.50 2.32
CA PHE A 285 23.61 3.28 1.50
C PHE A 285 22.71 2.17 2.04
N LEU A 286 22.57 2.04 3.35
CA LEU A 286 21.64 1.08 3.96
C LEU A 286 20.19 1.45 3.62
N GLU A 287 19.84 2.72 3.59
CA GLU A 287 18.50 3.19 3.20
C GLU A 287 18.17 2.92 1.72
N MET A 288 19.18 2.78 0.86
CA MET A 288 18.97 2.39 -0.54
C MET A 288 18.65 0.89 -0.71
N LEU A 289 18.98 0.03 0.26
CA LEU A 289 18.79 -1.42 0.13
C LEU A 289 17.37 -1.84 -0.25
N PRO A 290 16.30 -1.31 0.35
CA PRO A 290 14.93 -1.64 -0.05
C PRO A 290 14.64 -1.28 -1.51
N TYR A 291 15.13 -0.15 -2.00
CA TYR A 291 14.91 0.31 -3.38
C TYR A 291 15.73 -0.52 -4.38
N ILE A 292 17.00 -0.82 -4.05
CA ILE A 292 17.85 -1.72 -4.86
C ILE A 292 17.18 -3.09 -4.96
N PHE A 293 16.66 -3.60 -3.83
CA PHE A 293 15.92 -4.86 -3.84
C PHE A 293 14.70 -4.80 -4.76
N THR A 294 13.93 -3.71 -4.74
CA THR A 294 12.77 -3.53 -5.63
C THR A 294 13.20 -3.60 -7.10
N LEU A 295 14.32 -2.96 -7.46
CA LEU A 295 14.86 -3.02 -8.81
C LEU A 295 15.27 -4.45 -9.20
N VAL A 296 15.99 -5.16 -8.33
CA VAL A 296 16.40 -6.55 -8.57
C VAL A 296 15.19 -7.45 -8.78
N VAL A 297 14.18 -7.30 -7.93
CA VAL A 297 12.94 -8.06 -8.00
C VAL A 297 12.15 -7.75 -9.26
N MET A 298 12.09 -6.48 -9.70
CA MET A 298 11.47 -6.10 -10.97
C MET A 298 12.19 -6.74 -12.16
N ILE A 299 13.52 -6.76 -12.17
CA ILE A 299 14.32 -7.40 -13.24
C ILE A 299 14.02 -8.90 -13.30
N ILE A 300 14.00 -9.58 -12.15
CA ILE A 300 13.68 -11.02 -12.06
C ILE A 300 12.23 -11.26 -12.50
N GLY A 301 11.29 -10.44 -12.06
CA GLY A 301 9.87 -10.50 -12.42
C GLY A 301 9.65 -10.34 -13.93
N ALA A 302 10.29 -9.35 -14.54
CA ALA A 302 10.21 -9.09 -15.98
C ALA A 302 10.70 -10.28 -16.81
N ASN A 303 11.79 -10.92 -16.39
CA ASN A 303 12.33 -12.12 -17.05
C ASN A 303 11.38 -13.33 -16.91
N SER A 304 10.72 -13.47 -15.78
CA SER A 304 9.75 -14.55 -15.55
C SER A 304 8.44 -14.33 -16.32
N ALA A 305 7.98 -13.09 -16.44
CA ALA A 305 6.80 -12.72 -17.21
C ALA A 305 6.96 -13.02 -18.71
N ARG A 306 8.13 -12.72 -19.29
CA ARG A 306 8.45 -13.06 -20.68
C ARG A 306 8.33 -14.55 -20.98
N LYS A 307 8.70 -15.42 -20.03
CA LYS A 307 8.66 -16.90 -20.22
C LYS A 307 7.27 -17.50 -20.11
N LYS A 308 6.33 -16.84 -19.44
CA LYS A 308 5.01 -17.44 -19.09
C LYS A 308 3.81 -16.75 -19.73
N HIS A 309 3.98 -15.70 -20.54
CA HIS A 309 2.87 -14.84 -21.02
C HIS A 309 1.92 -14.39 -19.89
N ILE A 310 2.37 -14.38 -18.64
CA ILE A 310 1.65 -13.85 -17.48
C ILE A 310 2.16 -12.43 -17.33
N GLY A 311 1.37 -11.48 -17.78
CA GLY A 311 1.86 -10.11 -17.90
C GLY A 311 0.88 -9.07 -17.40
N THR A 312 1.29 -7.85 -17.59
CA THR A 312 0.51 -6.63 -17.47
C THR A 312 -0.82 -6.77 -18.19
N PRO A 313 -1.95 -6.31 -17.61
CA PRO A 313 -3.22 -6.22 -18.35
C PRO A 313 -3.02 -5.50 -19.68
N SER A 314 -3.45 -6.12 -20.78
CA SER A 314 -3.09 -5.68 -22.14
C SER A 314 -3.61 -4.28 -22.47
N ALA A 315 -4.69 -3.84 -21.82
CA ALA A 315 -5.29 -2.52 -21.96
C ALA A 315 -4.83 -1.52 -20.90
N LEU A 316 -3.82 -1.85 -20.06
CA LEU A 316 -3.32 -0.94 -19.05
C LEU A 316 -2.74 0.32 -19.70
N GLY A 317 -3.14 1.49 -19.19
CA GLY A 317 -2.71 2.78 -19.71
C GLY A 317 -3.39 3.20 -21.02
N ARG A 318 -4.28 2.38 -21.58
CA ARG A 318 -4.97 2.69 -22.83
C ARG A 318 -6.38 3.25 -22.55
N PRO A 319 -6.72 4.44 -23.09
CA PRO A 319 -8.08 4.95 -23.02
C PRO A 319 -9.01 4.03 -23.81
N TYR A 320 -10.24 3.85 -23.33
CA TYR A 320 -11.25 3.07 -24.01
C TYR A 320 -12.36 3.96 -24.56
N SER A 321 -12.73 3.76 -25.83
CA SER A 321 -13.85 4.41 -26.51
C SER A 321 -14.76 3.37 -27.12
N ARG A 322 -16.06 3.44 -26.82
CA ARG A 322 -17.05 2.53 -27.39
C ARG A 322 -17.17 2.77 -28.90
N GLY A 323 -16.98 1.71 -29.70
CA GLY A 323 -17.12 1.76 -31.16
C GLY A 323 -15.87 2.22 -31.94
N GLU A 324 -14.78 2.63 -31.28
CA GLU A 324 -13.49 2.83 -31.95
C GLU A 324 -12.73 1.50 -31.96
N LYS A 325 -12.44 0.97 -33.16
CA LYS A 325 -11.47 -0.13 -33.29
C LYS A 325 -10.10 0.39 -32.88
N GLY A 326 -9.47 -0.26 -31.91
CA GLY A 326 -8.16 0.15 -31.39
C GLY A 326 -7.15 0.41 -32.52
N LYS A 327 -6.56 1.61 -32.50
CA LYS A 327 -5.42 1.97 -33.35
C LYS A 327 -4.14 1.38 -32.78
#